data_1f437730b37caffa5df536faa29c7acf
#
_entry.id   1f437730b37caffa5df536faa29c7acf
#
_cell.length_a   1.000
_cell.length_b   1.000
_cell.length_c   1.000
_cell.angle_alpha   90.00
_cell.angle_beta   90.00
_cell.angle_gamma   90.00
#
_symmetry.space_group_name_H-M   'P 1'
#
loop_
_entity.id
_entity.type
_entity.pdbx_description
1 polymer ?
#
loop_
_entity_poly.entity_id
_entity_poly.type
_entity_poly.pdbx_seq_one_letter_code
_entity_poly.pdbx_strand_id
1 'polypeptide(L)'
;MGTIPKYNKELSFLSKDDESTIESALRFNIGISQISISLIGFNKKQDIDDACKIADENRIYSDEDIHAIETRLNKNMNEICTGCGYCKVCPKGINTPAYMLFYNEKQMFKKSDEEMTKLVYGLGHWNYTMNSKAKAKECISCGKCEVECTQHLPIIDRLKEIKKWEEDGANTVKV
;
A
#
# COMPACT_ATOMS: atom_id res chain seq x y z
N MET A 1 -0.86 11.72 3.60
CA MET A 1 -1.08 10.93 4.83
C MET A 1 -0.43 9.57 4.64
N GLY A 2 0.27 9.06 5.64
CA GLY A 2 0.96 7.77 5.58
C GLY A 2 -0.02 6.58 5.50
N THR A 3 0.46 5.47 4.97
CA THR A 3 -0.33 4.24 4.81
C THR A 3 -0.67 3.60 6.16
N ILE A 4 0.25 3.62 7.12
CA ILE A 4 0.12 2.94 8.42
C ILE A 4 -1.09 3.44 9.23
N PRO A 5 -1.33 4.75 9.41
CA PRO A 5 -2.52 5.22 10.13
C PRO A 5 -3.83 4.79 9.48
N LYS A 6 -3.83 4.69 8.14
CA LYS A 6 -5.00 4.28 7.37
C LYS A 6 -5.33 2.80 7.59
N TYR A 7 -4.32 1.96 7.69
CA TYR A 7 -4.44 0.50 7.77
C TYR A 7 -4.09 -0.05 9.16
N ASN A 8 -4.35 0.72 10.20
CA ASN A 8 -3.95 0.40 11.57
C ASN A 8 -4.45 -0.99 12.03
N LYS A 9 -5.68 -1.36 11.72
CA LYS A 9 -6.25 -2.66 12.09
C LYS A 9 -5.61 -3.80 11.30
N GLU A 10 -5.47 -3.63 10.00
CA GLU A 10 -4.92 -4.64 9.08
C GLU A 10 -3.44 -4.89 9.32
N LEU A 11 -2.73 -3.90 9.85
CA LEU A 11 -1.31 -3.98 10.19
C LEU A 11 -1.04 -4.29 11.66
N SER A 12 -2.09 -4.49 12.47
CA SER A 12 -1.94 -4.75 13.91
C SER A 12 -1.10 -6.00 14.24
N PHE A 13 -1.00 -6.96 13.31
CA PHE A 13 -0.16 -8.13 13.47
C PHE A 13 1.36 -7.81 13.55
N LEU A 14 1.76 -6.59 13.16
CA LEU A 14 3.14 -6.09 13.29
C LEU A 14 3.42 -5.52 14.68
N SER A 15 2.36 -5.17 15.42
CA SER A 15 2.49 -4.60 16.76
C SER A 15 2.94 -5.66 17.74
N LYS A 16 3.74 -5.26 18.73
CA LYS A 16 3.97 -6.03 19.94
C LYS A 16 2.83 -5.78 20.93
N ASP A 17 2.76 -6.64 21.94
CA ASP A 17 1.76 -6.55 23.00
C ASP A 17 1.67 -5.13 23.56
N ASP A 18 0.47 -4.62 23.69
CA ASP A 18 0.12 -3.30 24.23
C ASP A 18 0.56 -2.06 23.41
N GLU A 19 1.24 -2.22 22.28
CA GLU A 19 1.60 -1.11 21.40
C GLU A 19 0.59 -0.93 20.24
N SER A 20 0.34 0.32 19.87
CA SER A 20 -0.36 0.59 18.63
C SER A 20 0.54 0.30 17.41
N THR A 21 -0.06 0.03 16.27
CA THR A 21 0.68 -0.19 15.01
C THR A 21 1.55 1.02 14.63
N ILE A 22 1.12 2.23 15.00
CA ILE A 22 1.87 3.46 14.75
C ILE A 22 3.13 3.51 15.62
N GLU A 23 3.00 3.21 16.91
CA GLU A 23 4.13 3.15 17.83
C GLU A 23 5.15 2.10 17.40
N SER A 24 4.69 0.88 17.11
CA SER A 24 5.56 -0.21 16.63
C SER A 24 6.29 0.17 15.33
N ALA A 25 5.63 0.85 14.39
CA ALA A 25 6.26 1.32 13.16
C ALA A 25 7.29 2.43 13.41
N LEU A 26 7.04 3.33 14.34
CA LEU A 26 8.00 4.36 14.76
C LEU A 26 9.22 3.73 15.42
N ARG A 27 9.01 2.82 16.38
CA ARG A 27 10.09 2.08 17.05
C ARG A 27 10.94 1.30 16.07
N PHE A 28 10.31 0.63 15.10
CA PHE A 28 11.04 -0.07 14.04
C PHE A 28 11.98 0.89 13.30
N ASN A 29 11.46 2.04 12.82
CA ASN A 29 12.26 2.98 12.06
C ASN A 29 13.45 3.55 12.85
N ILE A 30 13.24 3.92 14.12
CA ILE A 30 14.34 4.47 14.95
C ILE A 30 15.24 3.38 15.55
N GLY A 31 14.75 2.16 15.68
CA GLY A 31 15.50 1.03 16.23
C GLY A 31 16.48 0.38 15.25
N ILE A 32 16.42 0.72 13.96
CA ILE A 32 17.34 0.22 12.92
C ILE A 32 18.55 1.14 12.82
N SER A 33 19.72 0.65 13.17
CA SER A 33 20.96 1.44 13.25
C SER A 33 21.36 2.13 11.92
N GLN A 34 20.93 1.59 10.79
CA GLN A 34 21.20 2.14 9.46
C GLN A 34 20.26 3.30 9.10
N ILE A 35 19.19 3.54 9.84
CA ILE A 35 18.26 4.64 9.60
C ILE A 35 18.65 5.84 10.45
N SER A 36 19.27 6.83 9.83
CA SER A 36 19.71 8.04 10.53
C SER A 36 18.59 9.05 10.77
N ILE A 37 17.58 9.10 9.89
CA ILE A 37 16.48 10.06 9.96
C ILE A 37 15.19 9.38 9.51
N SER A 38 14.12 9.51 10.32
CA SER A 38 12.78 9.08 9.95
C SER A 38 11.86 10.29 9.78
N LEU A 39 11.27 10.46 8.58
CA LEU A 39 10.33 11.54 8.31
C LEU A 39 8.92 11.12 8.70
N ILE A 40 8.32 11.86 9.62
CA ILE A 40 7.01 11.57 10.21
C ILE A 40 6.06 12.72 9.97
N GLY A 41 4.83 12.44 9.56
CA GLY A 41 3.77 13.43 9.45
C GLY A 41 2.95 13.50 10.73
N PHE A 42 2.81 14.69 11.30
CA PHE A 42 2.01 14.95 12.50
C PHE A 42 0.73 15.71 12.13
N ASN A 43 -0.39 15.37 12.78
CA ASN A 43 -1.66 16.07 12.60
C ASN A 43 -2.09 16.83 13.87
N LYS A 44 -1.60 16.44 15.02
CA LYS A 44 -1.91 17.04 16.33
C LYS A 44 -0.68 17.01 17.24
N LYS A 45 -0.69 17.84 18.30
CA LYS A 45 0.41 17.93 19.27
C LYS A 45 0.73 16.58 19.91
N GLN A 46 -0.30 15.79 20.23
CA GLN A 46 -0.12 14.46 20.85
C GLN A 46 0.76 13.55 19.99
N ASP A 47 0.65 13.61 18.66
CA ASP A 47 1.48 12.77 17.77
C ASP A 47 2.99 13.10 17.93
N ILE A 48 3.31 14.38 18.24
CA ILE A 48 4.69 14.82 18.50
C ILE A 48 5.16 14.29 19.86
N ASP A 49 4.34 14.48 20.90
CA ASP A 49 4.66 14.07 22.27
C ASP A 49 4.89 12.54 22.31
N ASP A 50 4.04 11.75 21.63
CA ASP A 50 4.18 10.30 21.52
C ASP A 50 5.46 9.91 20.75
N ALA A 51 5.77 10.60 19.66
CA ALA A 51 6.99 10.30 18.88
C ALA A 51 8.27 10.64 19.67
N CYS A 52 8.29 11.74 20.44
CA CYS A 52 9.41 12.09 21.32
C CYS A 52 9.61 11.01 22.40
N LYS A 53 8.51 10.60 23.06
CA LYS A 53 8.56 9.54 24.07
C LYS A 53 9.16 8.23 23.50
N ILE A 54 8.71 7.83 22.32
CA ILE A 54 9.21 6.63 21.65
C ILE A 54 10.70 6.76 21.31
N ALA A 55 11.15 7.96 20.88
CA ALA A 55 12.55 8.21 20.57
C ALA A 55 13.44 8.15 21.83
N ASP A 56 12.96 8.66 22.97
CA ASP A 56 13.67 8.65 24.24
C ASP A 56 13.85 7.22 24.81
N GLU A 57 12.91 6.32 24.55
CA GLU A 57 12.94 4.94 25.00
C GLU A 57 13.94 4.05 24.23
N ASN A 58 14.49 4.54 23.15
CA ASN A 58 15.53 3.99 22.25
C ASN A 58 15.74 2.48 22.32
N ARG A 59 14.87 1.73 21.65
CA ARG A 59 15.01 0.27 21.51
C ARG A 59 15.70 -0.06 20.19
N ILE A 60 16.86 -0.70 20.28
CA ILE A 60 17.55 -1.26 19.11
C ILE A 60 16.90 -2.61 18.77
N TYR A 61 16.60 -2.84 17.49
CA TYR A 61 16.13 -4.14 17.01
C TYR A 61 17.32 -5.06 16.74
N SER A 62 17.27 -6.26 17.27
CA SER A 62 18.22 -7.32 16.95
C SER A 62 17.91 -7.94 15.59
N ASP A 63 18.85 -8.71 15.03
CA ASP A 63 18.63 -9.45 13.78
C ASP A 63 17.49 -10.46 13.93
N GLU A 64 17.30 -11.04 15.13
CA GLU A 64 16.18 -11.94 15.43
C GLU A 64 14.84 -11.20 15.43
N ASP A 65 14.77 -9.98 15.98
CA ASP A 65 13.57 -9.15 15.94
C ASP A 65 13.19 -8.82 14.48
N ILE A 66 14.18 -8.46 13.66
CA ILE A 66 14.00 -8.15 12.24
C ILE A 66 13.49 -9.38 11.49
N HIS A 67 14.13 -10.54 11.69
CA HIS A 67 13.72 -11.80 11.05
C HIS A 67 12.30 -12.23 11.45
N ALA A 68 11.92 -12.01 12.70
CA ALA A 68 10.55 -12.27 13.16
C ALA A 68 9.52 -11.37 12.44
N ILE A 69 9.85 -10.10 12.22
CA ILE A 69 9.00 -9.18 11.45
C ILE A 69 8.92 -9.61 9.99
N GLU A 70 10.03 -9.92 9.35
CA GLU A 70 10.07 -10.42 7.97
C GLU A 70 9.22 -11.67 7.78
N THR A 71 9.30 -12.61 8.70
CA THR A 71 8.49 -13.84 8.67
C THR A 71 6.99 -13.54 8.76
N ARG A 72 6.58 -12.56 9.58
CA ARG A 72 5.19 -12.12 9.67
C ARG A 72 4.73 -11.41 8.41
N LEU A 73 5.56 -10.54 7.84
CA LEU A 73 5.31 -9.82 6.59
C LEU A 73 5.14 -10.81 5.43
N ASN A 74 6.05 -11.77 5.29
CA ASN A 74 6.00 -12.77 4.21
C ASN A 74 4.71 -13.58 4.21
N LYS A 75 4.12 -13.83 5.38
CA LYS A 75 2.84 -14.55 5.48
C LYS A 75 1.62 -13.69 5.13
N ASN A 76 1.69 -12.36 5.30
CA ASN A 76 0.52 -11.50 5.31
C ASN A 76 0.57 -10.36 4.27
N MET A 77 1.74 -10.04 3.71
CA MET A 77 1.95 -8.81 2.92
C MET A 77 2.60 -9.03 1.55
N ASN A 78 2.86 -10.27 1.12
CA ASN A 78 3.50 -10.57 -0.17
C ASN A 78 2.72 -10.07 -1.41
N GLU A 79 1.45 -9.72 -1.21
CA GLU A 79 0.57 -9.28 -2.28
C GLU A 79 0.30 -7.76 -2.27
N ILE A 80 1.02 -7.00 -1.45
CA ILE A 80 0.78 -5.57 -1.26
C ILE A 80 1.78 -4.74 -2.07
N CYS A 81 1.25 -3.78 -2.84
CA CYS A 81 2.07 -2.79 -3.52
C CYS A 81 2.65 -1.79 -2.52
N THR A 82 3.96 -1.60 -2.54
CA THR A 82 4.67 -0.66 -1.66
C THR A 82 4.72 0.77 -2.21
N GLY A 83 4.24 1.00 -3.44
CA GLY A 83 4.23 2.33 -4.06
C GLY A 83 5.59 2.80 -4.58
N CYS A 84 6.58 1.90 -4.75
CA CYS A 84 7.93 2.25 -5.18
C CYS A 84 8.01 2.89 -6.59
N GLY A 85 7.05 2.62 -7.46
CA GLY A 85 6.92 3.28 -8.77
C GLY A 85 7.75 2.68 -9.90
N TYR A 86 8.59 1.66 -9.67
CA TYR A 86 9.45 1.08 -10.72
C TYR A 86 8.66 0.50 -11.90
N CYS A 87 7.45 0.01 -11.68
CA CYS A 87 6.57 -0.50 -12.72
C CYS A 87 5.96 0.60 -13.64
N LYS A 88 6.37 1.88 -13.52
CA LYS A 88 5.92 2.98 -14.38
C LYS A 88 6.59 2.95 -15.77
N VAL A 89 6.63 1.79 -16.40
CA VAL A 89 7.28 1.52 -17.69
C VAL A 89 6.31 1.10 -18.79
N CYS A 90 5.01 1.31 -18.57
CA CYS A 90 3.97 0.86 -19.49
C CYS A 90 4.05 1.58 -20.85
N PRO A 91 4.22 0.86 -21.98
CA PRO A 91 4.30 1.46 -23.31
C PRO A 91 2.97 2.05 -23.77
N LYS A 92 1.85 1.65 -23.14
CA LYS A 92 0.52 2.20 -23.39
C LYS A 92 0.19 3.40 -22.49
N GLY A 93 1.10 3.80 -21.60
CA GLY A 93 0.90 4.95 -20.71
C GLY A 93 -0.03 4.68 -19.52
N ILE A 94 -0.31 3.40 -19.20
CA ILE A 94 -1.08 3.04 -18.01
C ILE A 94 -0.26 3.44 -16.78
N ASN A 95 -0.88 4.14 -15.83
CA ASN A 95 -0.25 4.47 -14.56
C ASN A 95 -0.27 3.24 -13.63
N THR A 96 0.55 2.24 -13.97
CA THR A 96 0.60 0.95 -13.28
C THR A 96 0.80 1.09 -11.76
N PRO A 97 1.72 1.96 -11.24
CA PRO A 97 1.87 2.13 -9.81
C PRO A 97 0.58 2.56 -9.11
N ALA A 98 -0.18 3.47 -9.74
CA ALA A 98 -1.44 3.95 -9.18
C ALA A 98 -2.50 2.84 -9.14
N TYR A 99 -2.59 2.04 -10.20
CA TYR A 99 -3.50 0.90 -10.23
C TYR A 99 -3.15 -0.17 -9.18
N MET A 100 -1.87 -0.42 -8.96
CA MET A 100 -1.43 -1.38 -7.94
C MET A 100 -1.66 -0.87 -6.51
N LEU A 101 -1.46 0.42 -6.25
CA LEU A 101 -1.84 1.04 -4.98
C LEU A 101 -3.36 0.99 -4.76
N PHE A 102 -4.16 1.20 -5.81
CA PHE A 102 -5.60 1.05 -5.74
C PHE A 102 -6.01 -0.39 -5.44
N TYR A 103 -5.33 -1.38 -6.04
CA TYR A 103 -5.61 -2.78 -5.80
C TYR A 103 -5.33 -3.21 -4.34
N ASN A 104 -4.47 -2.50 -3.62
CA ASN A 104 -4.26 -2.74 -2.19
C ASN A 104 -5.56 -2.61 -1.38
N GLU A 105 -6.54 -1.82 -1.82
CA GLU A 105 -7.85 -1.73 -1.18
C GLU A 105 -8.55 -3.09 -1.13
N LYS A 106 -8.49 -3.85 -2.23
CA LYS A 106 -9.03 -5.22 -2.27
C LYS A 106 -8.28 -6.15 -1.32
N GLN A 107 -6.96 -6.13 -1.38
CA GLN A 107 -6.12 -7.06 -0.62
C GLN A 107 -6.18 -6.81 0.89
N MET A 108 -6.02 -5.56 1.32
CA MET A 108 -5.95 -5.21 2.73
C MET A 108 -7.30 -5.22 3.44
N PHE A 109 -8.37 -4.81 2.76
CA PHE A 109 -9.71 -4.77 3.34
C PHE A 109 -10.61 -5.93 2.90
N LYS A 110 -10.07 -6.88 2.12
CA LYS A 110 -10.83 -8.03 1.57
C LYS A 110 -12.13 -7.59 0.89
N LYS A 111 -12.05 -6.47 0.15
CA LYS A 111 -13.21 -5.91 -0.56
C LYS A 111 -13.66 -6.84 -1.68
N SER A 112 -14.97 -6.93 -1.84
CA SER A 112 -15.59 -7.62 -2.97
C SER A 112 -15.38 -6.86 -4.29
N ASP A 113 -15.57 -7.53 -5.42
CA ASP A 113 -15.48 -6.88 -6.74
C ASP A 113 -16.55 -5.78 -6.91
N GLU A 114 -17.73 -5.93 -6.29
CA GLU A 114 -18.76 -4.90 -6.29
C GLU A 114 -18.32 -3.64 -5.54
N GLU A 115 -17.67 -3.78 -4.38
CA GLU A 115 -17.11 -2.67 -3.63
C GLU A 115 -15.98 -1.98 -4.41
N MET A 116 -15.13 -2.76 -5.06
CA MET A 116 -14.05 -2.23 -5.90
C MET A 116 -14.60 -1.49 -7.12
N THR A 117 -15.66 -2.00 -7.75
CA THR A 117 -16.38 -1.32 -8.84
C THR A 117 -16.92 0.04 -8.40
N LYS A 118 -17.55 0.12 -7.22
CA LYS A 118 -18.00 1.40 -6.64
C LYS A 118 -16.85 2.36 -6.39
N LEU A 119 -15.70 1.86 -5.91
CA LEU A 119 -14.51 2.67 -5.64
C LEU A 119 -13.83 3.20 -6.91
N VAL A 120 -13.81 2.46 -8.00
CA VAL A 120 -13.23 2.90 -9.29
C VAL A 120 -13.91 4.17 -9.78
N TYR A 121 -15.23 4.30 -9.59
CA TYR A 121 -16.04 5.44 -10.00
C TYR A 121 -16.35 6.41 -8.85
N GLY A 122 -16.17 5.98 -7.62
CA GLY A 122 -16.39 6.83 -6.46
C GLY A 122 -15.38 7.97 -6.40
N LEU A 123 -15.86 9.15 -6.02
CA LEU A 123 -15.06 10.36 -5.79
C LEU A 123 -14.16 10.26 -4.55
N GLY A 124 -13.83 9.05 -4.11
CA GLY A 124 -12.94 8.84 -3.00
C GLY A 124 -11.56 9.47 -3.27
N HIS A 125 -10.85 9.80 -2.23
CA HIS A 125 -9.54 10.47 -2.20
C HIS A 125 -8.43 9.80 -3.04
N TRP A 126 -8.76 8.82 -3.83
CA TRP A 126 -7.87 7.93 -4.56
C TRP A 126 -7.98 8.13 -6.06
N ASN A 127 -7.92 9.36 -6.52
CA ASN A 127 -7.86 9.75 -7.93
C ASN A 127 -6.66 9.14 -8.71
N TYR A 128 -6.07 8.08 -8.19
CA TYR A 128 -4.91 7.45 -8.79
C TYR A 128 -5.19 6.90 -10.17
N THR A 129 -6.37 6.32 -10.37
CA THR A 129 -6.75 5.73 -11.65
C THR A 129 -7.40 6.73 -12.60
N MET A 130 -8.12 7.72 -12.07
CA MET A 130 -8.87 8.68 -12.89
C MET A 130 -7.97 9.64 -13.66
N ASN A 131 -6.79 9.96 -13.14
CA ASN A 131 -5.80 10.81 -13.80
C ASN A 131 -4.90 10.04 -14.78
N SER A 132 -5.07 8.73 -14.92
CA SER A 132 -4.37 7.97 -15.95
C SER A 132 -4.96 8.26 -17.31
N LYS A 133 -4.11 8.69 -18.25
CA LYS A 133 -4.53 8.90 -19.65
C LYS A 133 -4.98 7.59 -20.30
N ALA A 134 -4.33 6.49 -19.93
CA ALA A 134 -4.66 5.14 -20.40
C ALA A 134 -5.33 4.34 -19.29
N LYS A 135 -6.37 3.60 -19.63
CA LYS A 135 -7.14 2.76 -18.71
C LYS A 135 -6.60 1.33 -18.64
N ALA A 136 -7.01 0.56 -17.64
CA ALA A 136 -6.59 -0.83 -17.47
C ALA A 136 -6.90 -1.70 -18.71
N LYS A 137 -8.01 -1.42 -19.43
CA LYS A 137 -8.40 -2.12 -20.65
C LYS A 137 -7.37 -2.03 -21.79
N GLU A 138 -6.48 -1.04 -21.75
CA GLU A 138 -5.44 -0.83 -22.78
C GLU A 138 -4.20 -1.70 -22.54
N CYS A 139 -4.20 -2.51 -21.49
CA CYS A 139 -3.11 -3.42 -21.20
C CYS A 139 -2.96 -4.47 -22.31
N ILE A 140 -1.75 -4.53 -22.88
CA ILE A 140 -1.37 -5.49 -23.93
C ILE A 140 -0.64 -6.72 -23.38
N SER A 141 -0.62 -6.90 -22.07
CA SER A 141 0.00 -8.04 -21.37
C SER A 141 1.48 -8.25 -21.73
N CYS A 142 2.25 -7.19 -21.96
CA CYS A 142 3.65 -7.29 -22.42
C CYS A 142 4.65 -7.65 -21.29
N GLY A 143 4.23 -7.72 -20.03
CA GLY A 143 5.05 -8.14 -18.89
C GLY A 143 6.07 -7.12 -18.36
N LYS A 144 6.36 -6.02 -19.06
CA LYS A 144 7.41 -5.06 -18.66
C LYS A 144 7.25 -4.56 -17.22
N CYS A 145 6.04 -4.26 -16.79
CA CYS A 145 5.76 -3.77 -15.44
C CYS A 145 5.98 -4.84 -14.36
N GLU A 146 5.78 -6.12 -14.67
CA GLU A 146 6.02 -7.23 -13.74
C GLU A 146 7.52 -7.50 -13.56
N VAL A 147 8.31 -7.38 -14.62
CA VAL A 147 9.79 -7.50 -14.57
C VAL A 147 10.38 -6.45 -13.62
N GLU A 148 9.85 -5.23 -13.66
CA GLU A 148 10.35 -4.12 -12.81
C GLU A 148 9.74 -4.15 -11.38
N CYS A 149 8.83 -5.06 -11.10
CA CYS A 149 8.16 -5.09 -9.80
C CYS A 149 9.01 -5.78 -8.74
N THR A 150 9.53 -5.01 -7.77
CA THR A 150 10.33 -5.54 -6.65
C THR A 150 9.54 -6.45 -5.70
N GLN A 151 8.20 -6.40 -5.76
CA GLN A 151 7.31 -7.26 -4.98
C GLN A 151 6.80 -8.46 -5.81
N HIS A 152 7.23 -8.60 -7.06
CA HIS A 152 6.80 -9.67 -7.98
C HIS A 152 5.28 -9.84 -8.06
N LEU A 153 4.55 -8.73 -8.05
CA LEU A 153 3.09 -8.73 -8.10
C LEU A 153 2.59 -9.19 -9.48
N PRO A 154 1.48 -9.96 -9.54
CA PRO A 154 0.84 -10.36 -10.80
C PRO A 154 0.07 -9.17 -11.39
N ILE A 155 0.80 -8.19 -11.91
CA ILE A 155 0.25 -6.89 -12.34
C ILE A 155 -0.73 -7.04 -13.50
N ILE A 156 -0.41 -7.91 -14.45
CA ILE A 156 -1.26 -8.15 -15.61
C ILE A 156 -2.63 -8.69 -15.19
N ASP A 157 -2.65 -9.66 -14.27
CA ASP A 157 -3.91 -10.26 -13.82
C ASP A 157 -4.73 -9.26 -12.99
N ARG A 158 -4.07 -8.47 -12.15
CA ARG A 158 -4.73 -7.38 -11.41
C ARG A 158 -5.31 -6.31 -12.35
N LEU A 159 -4.62 -5.97 -13.42
CA LEU A 159 -5.15 -5.04 -14.42
C LEU A 159 -6.36 -5.63 -15.18
N LYS A 160 -6.42 -6.95 -15.40
CA LYS A 160 -7.61 -7.63 -15.97
C LYS A 160 -8.81 -7.52 -15.03
N GLU A 161 -8.61 -7.70 -13.71
CA GLU A 161 -9.69 -7.51 -12.74
C GLU A 161 -10.16 -6.05 -12.69
N ILE A 162 -9.21 -5.10 -12.62
CA ILE A 162 -9.53 -3.68 -12.61
C ILE A 162 -10.29 -3.26 -13.88
N LYS A 163 -9.93 -3.83 -15.04
CA LYS A 163 -10.68 -3.62 -16.29
C LYS A 163 -12.14 -4.01 -16.12
N LYS A 164 -12.45 -5.15 -15.48
CA LYS A 164 -13.85 -5.55 -15.23
C LYS A 164 -14.56 -4.52 -14.36
N TRP A 165 -13.93 -4.06 -13.29
CA TRP A 165 -14.53 -3.04 -12.42
C TRP A 165 -14.75 -1.71 -13.15
N GLU A 166 -13.84 -1.32 -14.06
CA GLU A 166 -14.01 -0.14 -14.92
C GLU A 166 -15.19 -0.30 -15.90
N GLU A 167 -15.38 -1.49 -16.47
CA GLU A 167 -16.46 -1.81 -17.40
C GLU A 167 -17.82 -1.89 -16.70
N ASP A 168 -17.88 -2.60 -15.56
CA ASP A 168 -19.10 -2.76 -14.78
C ASP A 168 -19.59 -1.42 -14.19
N GLY A 169 -18.69 -0.61 -13.68
CA GLY A 169 -19.01 0.70 -13.16
C GLY A 169 -19.49 1.68 -14.24
N ALA A 170 -18.90 1.62 -15.44
CA ALA A 170 -19.37 2.44 -16.57
C ALA A 170 -20.84 2.14 -16.96
N ASN A 171 -21.28 0.91 -16.75
CA ASN A 171 -22.66 0.50 -17.02
C ASN A 171 -23.61 0.97 -15.92
N THR A 172 -23.13 1.12 -14.69
CA THR A 172 -23.95 1.52 -13.52
C THR A 172 -24.20 3.04 -13.48
N VAL A 173 -23.27 3.85 -14.02
CA VAL A 173 -23.38 5.34 -14.02
C VAL A 173 -24.26 5.88 -15.16
N LYS A 174 -24.71 5.04 -16.07
CA LYS A 174 -25.59 5.42 -17.19
C LYS A 174 -27.10 5.40 -16.89
N VAL A 175 -27.47 5.28 -15.61
CA VAL A 175 -28.89 5.31 -15.18
C VAL A 175 -29.20 6.63 -14.47
#